data_b363e54f22e4d4b17b2841c3e656a2e7
#
_entry.id   b363e54f22e4d4b17b2841c3e656a2e7
#
_cell.length_a   1.000
_cell.length_b   1.000
_cell.length_c   1.000
_cell.angle_alpha   90.00
_cell.angle_beta   90.00
_cell.angle_gamma   90.00
#
_symmetry.space_group_name_H-M   'P 1'
#
loop_
_entity.id
_entity.type
_entity.pdbx_description
1 polymer ?
#
loop_
_entity_poly.entity_id
_entity_poly.type
_entity_poly.pdbx_seq_one_letter_code
_entity_poly.pdbx_strand_id
1 'polypeptide(L)'
;MTIATGAAVASNYYPQPLLDSIATDLGVSYAAVGIIVTVSQVGYGVGLMFLVPLGDKFEKRRLIVLMMALTAAGLLISGLAPSLPWLLLGTAMTGLFSAVTQVLVPFAALMAPVNAKGRAVGMLMSGLLIGILLGRTVSGGLSSLGSWRIVYFVAAAVLILLAVMLWRSLPTHRSETRIIYNELIGSVVRLFKTEPILRQRALLGFLSFVLFALFWTPLAFLLSQPPYQYSEAVIGLFGLAGIAGALAANWAGRMTDRGKNREATLISLVLLLVAWLPLGLGKTSLAALIIGVIVLDLAAQLLHVSNMGAVMRINPELRNRLNSGYMTVYFLGGASGSFAAATIYQYFGWDGIVTAGVLVALVGLVFGGRAVYRTRAGG
;
A
#
# COMPACT_ATOMS: atom_id res chain seq x y z
N MET A 1 16.87 -9.23 -5.69
CA MET A 1 16.24 -8.16 -4.89
C MET A 1 14.91 -7.71 -5.49
N THR A 2 14.80 -7.38 -6.78
CA THR A 2 13.55 -6.89 -7.44
C THR A 2 12.36 -7.83 -7.22
N ILE A 3 12.54 -9.14 -7.51
CA ILE A 3 11.49 -10.15 -7.30
C ILE A 3 11.12 -10.26 -5.81
N ALA A 4 12.11 -10.21 -4.91
CA ALA A 4 11.88 -10.27 -3.47
C ALA A 4 11.09 -9.07 -2.96
N THR A 5 11.36 -7.87 -3.49
CA THR A 5 10.58 -6.65 -3.19
C THR A 5 9.13 -6.83 -3.65
N GLY A 6 8.92 -7.30 -4.87
CA GLY A 6 7.58 -7.58 -5.41
C GLY A 6 6.81 -8.62 -4.60
N ALA A 7 7.44 -9.77 -4.30
CA ALA A 7 6.80 -10.84 -3.54
C ALA A 7 6.45 -10.43 -2.10
N ALA A 8 7.33 -9.67 -1.43
CA ALA A 8 7.09 -9.21 -0.07
C ALA A 8 5.95 -8.18 0.00
N VAL A 9 5.87 -7.23 -0.95
CA VAL A 9 4.76 -6.26 -0.96
C VAL A 9 3.45 -6.89 -1.39
N ALA A 10 3.48 -7.85 -2.33
CA ALA A 10 2.30 -8.57 -2.82
C ALA A 10 1.54 -9.25 -1.67
N SER A 11 2.26 -9.72 -0.63
CA SER A 11 1.66 -10.41 0.51
C SER A 11 0.60 -9.58 1.25
N ASN A 12 0.67 -8.25 1.20
CA ASN A 12 -0.34 -7.37 1.79
C ASN A 12 -1.63 -7.25 0.95
N TYR A 13 -1.59 -7.68 -0.31
CA TYR A 13 -2.70 -7.56 -1.26
C TYR A 13 -3.39 -8.89 -1.57
N TYR A 14 -2.79 -10.03 -1.18
CA TYR A 14 -3.38 -11.34 -1.37
C TYR A 14 -4.77 -11.51 -0.77
N PRO A 15 -5.10 -10.99 0.43
CA PRO A 15 -6.42 -11.20 1.01
C PRO A 15 -7.55 -10.54 0.22
N GLN A 16 -7.28 -9.45 -0.52
CA GLN A 16 -8.34 -8.60 -1.08
C GLN A 16 -9.32 -9.34 -2.00
N PRO A 17 -8.91 -10.13 -3.00
CA PRO A 17 -9.87 -10.88 -3.82
C PRO A 17 -10.49 -12.09 -3.09
N LEU A 18 -9.92 -12.49 -1.95
CA LEU A 18 -10.30 -13.70 -1.20
C LEU A 18 -11.26 -13.40 -0.03
N LEU A 19 -11.58 -12.13 0.25
CA LEU A 19 -12.32 -11.75 1.46
C LEU A 19 -13.69 -12.44 1.54
N ASP A 20 -14.40 -12.61 0.45
CA ASP A 20 -15.71 -13.26 0.42
C ASP A 20 -15.60 -14.76 0.75
N SER A 21 -14.64 -15.46 0.11
CA SER A 21 -14.38 -16.87 0.39
C SER A 21 -13.90 -17.12 1.82
N ILE A 22 -13.05 -16.25 2.34
CA ILE A 22 -12.59 -16.32 3.74
C ILE A 22 -13.78 -16.10 4.68
N ALA A 23 -14.65 -15.12 4.40
CA ALA A 23 -15.84 -14.87 5.21
C ALA A 23 -16.76 -16.08 5.25
N THR A 24 -16.99 -16.69 4.09
CA THR A 24 -17.83 -17.89 3.94
C THR A 24 -17.22 -19.10 4.65
N ASP A 25 -15.93 -19.38 4.44
CA ASP A 25 -15.24 -20.54 5.00
C ASP A 25 -15.12 -20.48 6.54
N LEU A 26 -14.88 -19.28 7.09
CA LEU A 26 -14.76 -19.08 8.56
C LEU A 26 -16.11 -18.74 9.22
N GLY A 27 -17.19 -18.57 8.47
CA GLY A 27 -18.51 -18.22 8.99
C GLY A 27 -18.56 -16.86 9.69
N VAL A 28 -17.84 -15.87 9.19
CA VAL A 28 -17.72 -14.52 9.79
C VAL A 28 -18.36 -13.45 8.89
N SER A 29 -18.75 -12.32 9.49
CA SER A 29 -19.32 -11.19 8.74
C SER A 29 -18.32 -10.47 7.87
N TYR A 30 -18.81 -9.70 6.87
CA TYR A 30 -17.96 -8.85 6.02
C TYR A 30 -17.18 -7.80 6.82
N ALA A 31 -17.80 -7.23 7.86
CA ALA A 31 -17.11 -6.31 8.75
C ALA A 31 -15.94 -7.01 9.48
N ALA A 32 -16.12 -8.23 9.95
CA ALA A 32 -15.09 -8.99 10.64
C ALA A 32 -13.94 -9.39 9.71
N VAL A 33 -14.23 -9.91 8.51
CA VAL A 33 -13.19 -10.32 7.56
C VAL A 33 -12.42 -9.12 6.99
N GLY A 34 -13.05 -7.97 6.85
CA GLY A 34 -12.40 -6.73 6.41
C GLY A 34 -11.30 -6.22 7.35
N ILE A 35 -11.33 -6.64 8.63
CA ILE A 35 -10.27 -6.36 9.61
C ILE A 35 -8.92 -6.94 9.16
N ILE A 36 -8.91 -7.99 8.34
CA ILE A 36 -7.67 -8.57 7.76
C ILE A 36 -6.88 -7.49 7.02
N VAL A 37 -7.54 -6.74 6.13
CA VAL A 37 -6.88 -5.67 5.37
C VAL A 37 -6.42 -4.56 6.32
N THR A 38 -7.24 -4.19 7.30
CA THR A 38 -6.90 -3.19 8.32
C THR A 38 -5.63 -3.57 9.08
N VAL A 39 -5.58 -4.80 9.60
CA VAL A 39 -4.43 -5.32 10.37
C VAL A 39 -3.17 -5.38 9.51
N SER A 40 -3.29 -5.78 8.24
CA SER A 40 -2.17 -5.77 7.29
C SER A 40 -1.61 -4.35 7.13
N GLN A 41 -2.46 -3.34 6.92
CA GLN A 41 -2.04 -1.95 6.72
C GLN A 41 -1.44 -1.32 7.99
N VAL A 42 -2.04 -1.58 9.16
CA VAL A 42 -1.47 -1.17 10.46
C VAL A 42 -0.11 -1.82 10.67
N GLY A 43 -0.03 -3.14 10.46
CA GLY A 43 1.23 -3.88 10.58
C GLY A 43 2.33 -3.28 9.70
N TYR A 44 2.02 -3.01 8.43
CA TYR A 44 2.99 -2.41 7.51
C TYR A 44 3.41 -1.00 7.95
N GLY A 45 2.46 -0.15 8.37
CA GLY A 45 2.76 1.20 8.90
C GLY A 45 3.64 1.16 10.15
N VAL A 46 3.38 0.22 11.07
CA VAL A 46 4.22 -0.03 12.26
C VAL A 46 5.61 -0.53 11.83
N GLY A 47 5.68 -1.44 10.86
CA GLY A 47 6.94 -1.91 10.28
C GLY A 47 7.79 -0.78 9.69
N LEU A 48 7.17 0.14 8.97
CA LEU A 48 7.83 1.33 8.42
C LEU A 48 8.41 2.23 9.51
N MET A 49 7.69 2.43 10.59
CA MET A 49 8.11 3.31 11.67
C MET A 49 9.20 2.69 12.55
N PHE A 50 9.09 1.38 12.84
CA PHE A 50 9.93 0.73 13.85
C PHE A 50 10.96 -0.24 13.25
N LEU A 51 10.67 -0.97 12.17
CA LEU A 51 11.60 -1.97 11.64
C LEU A 51 12.54 -1.41 10.58
N VAL A 52 12.06 -0.53 9.71
CA VAL A 52 12.91 0.05 8.64
C VAL A 52 14.12 0.79 9.21
N PRO A 53 14.02 1.61 10.28
CA PRO A 53 15.18 2.25 10.89
C PRO A 53 16.20 1.28 11.48
N LEU A 54 15.84 0.03 11.78
CA LEU A 54 16.79 -0.99 12.22
C LEU A 54 17.83 -1.33 11.13
N GLY A 55 17.50 -1.08 9.84
CA GLY A 55 18.44 -1.21 8.73
C GLY A 55 19.66 -0.31 8.82
N ASP A 56 19.60 0.77 9.62
CA ASP A 56 20.74 1.65 9.88
C ASP A 56 21.59 1.18 11.09
N LYS A 57 21.10 0.24 11.88
CA LYS A 57 21.76 -0.27 13.09
C LYS A 57 22.31 -1.69 12.94
N PHE A 58 21.53 -2.56 12.29
CA PHE A 58 21.86 -3.97 12.15
C PHE A 58 22.48 -4.30 10.80
N GLU A 59 23.12 -5.45 10.72
CA GLU A 59 23.65 -5.99 9.47
C GLU A 59 22.49 -6.24 8.49
N LYS A 60 22.54 -5.56 7.34
CA LYS A 60 21.40 -5.46 6.39
C LYS A 60 20.98 -6.80 5.82
N ARG A 61 21.91 -7.69 5.46
CA ARG A 61 21.59 -9.02 4.95
C ARG A 61 20.80 -9.84 5.97
N ARG A 62 21.27 -9.88 7.24
CA ARG A 62 20.59 -10.62 8.31
C ARG A 62 19.20 -10.05 8.57
N LEU A 63 19.08 -8.73 8.64
CA LEU A 63 17.80 -8.07 8.85
C LEU A 63 16.80 -8.39 7.73
N ILE A 64 17.21 -8.26 6.46
CA ILE A 64 16.37 -8.56 5.29
C ILE A 64 15.89 -10.01 5.34
N VAL A 65 16.80 -10.96 5.53
CA VAL A 65 16.46 -12.39 5.52
C VAL A 65 15.56 -12.75 6.71
N LEU A 66 15.82 -12.20 7.89
CA LEU A 66 14.97 -12.40 9.07
C LEU A 66 13.56 -11.86 8.84
N MET A 67 13.44 -10.63 8.32
CA MET A 67 12.13 -10.05 8.03
C MET A 67 11.38 -10.87 6.97
N MET A 68 12.04 -11.33 5.92
CA MET A 68 11.42 -12.21 4.91
C MET A 68 10.98 -13.55 5.50
N ALA A 69 11.79 -14.17 6.35
CA ALA A 69 11.44 -15.41 7.03
C ALA A 69 10.24 -15.24 7.97
N LEU A 70 10.18 -14.12 8.70
CA LEU A 70 9.06 -13.79 9.57
C LEU A 70 7.78 -13.44 8.77
N THR A 71 7.92 -12.80 7.59
CA THR A 71 6.80 -12.63 6.66
C THR A 71 6.26 -13.97 6.19
N ALA A 72 7.15 -14.89 5.81
CA ALA A 72 6.76 -16.25 5.39
C ALA A 72 6.11 -17.04 6.54
N ALA A 73 6.62 -16.91 7.77
CA ALA A 73 5.99 -17.50 8.95
C ALA A 73 4.57 -16.96 9.19
N GLY A 74 4.36 -15.64 9.04
CA GLY A 74 3.04 -15.02 9.09
C GLY A 74 2.09 -15.59 8.03
N LEU A 75 2.58 -15.78 6.79
CA LEU A 75 1.80 -16.40 5.72
C LEU A 75 1.45 -17.87 6.05
N LEU A 76 2.39 -18.65 6.60
CA LEU A 76 2.10 -20.03 7.03
C LEU A 76 1.04 -20.06 8.13
N ILE A 77 1.12 -19.18 9.13
CA ILE A 77 0.09 -19.05 10.17
C ILE A 77 -1.26 -18.72 9.53
N SER A 78 -1.30 -17.80 8.56
CA SER A 78 -2.52 -17.44 7.85
C SER A 78 -3.09 -18.62 7.05
N GLY A 79 -2.26 -19.37 6.35
CA GLY A 79 -2.67 -20.54 5.57
C GLY A 79 -3.21 -21.69 6.45
N LEU A 80 -2.67 -21.84 7.66
CA LEU A 80 -3.07 -22.86 8.64
C LEU A 80 -4.20 -22.38 9.57
N ALA A 81 -4.67 -21.13 9.45
CA ALA A 81 -5.60 -20.53 10.39
C ALA A 81 -6.95 -21.28 10.45
N PRO A 82 -7.33 -21.81 11.63
CA PRO A 82 -8.63 -22.45 11.83
C PRO A 82 -9.75 -21.45 12.14
N SER A 83 -9.39 -20.18 12.44
CA SER A 83 -10.32 -19.14 12.83
C SER A 83 -9.75 -17.74 12.53
N LEU A 84 -10.64 -16.73 12.55
CA LEU A 84 -10.26 -15.35 12.27
C LEU A 84 -9.12 -14.81 13.17
N PRO A 85 -9.07 -15.04 14.50
CA PRO A 85 -7.97 -14.55 15.32
C PRO A 85 -6.60 -15.07 14.91
N TRP A 86 -6.49 -16.34 14.52
CA TRP A 86 -5.25 -16.90 13.98
C TRP A 86 -4.85 -16.28 12.65
N LEU A 87 -5.85 -16.06 11.78
CA LEU A 87 -5.63 -15.39 10.50
C LEU A 87 -5.16 -13.94 10.71
N LEU A 88 -5.74 -13.22 11.68
CA LEU A 88 -5.33 -11.86 12.03
C LEU A 88 -3.91 -11.82 12.59
N LEU A 89 -3.51 -12.81 13.41
CA LEU A 89 -2.13 -12.93 13.91
C LEU A 89 -1.14 -13.11 12.75
N GLY A 90 -1.40 -14.06 11.85
CA GLY A 90 -0.57 -14.28 10.67
C GLY A 90 -0.50 -13.05 9.77
N THR A 91 -1.64 -12.37 9.57
CA THR A 91 -1.71 -11.13 8.80
C THR A 91 -0.94 -9.98 9.46
N ALA A 92 -1.02 -9.82 10.77
CA ALA A 92 -0.25 -8.81 11.51
C ALA A 92 1.25 -9.02 11.33
N MET A 93 1.72 -10.26 11.44
CA MET A 93 3.13 -10.61 11.20
C MET A 93 3.52 -10.33 9.74
N THR A 94 2.71 -10.77 8.78
CA THR A 94 2.94 -10.53 7.36
C THR A 94 3.04 -9.04 7.06
N GLY A 95 2.07 -8.25 7.52
CA GLY A 95 2.07 -6.79 7.36
C GLY A 95 3.33 -6.15 7.95
N LEU A 96 3.64 -6.45 9.22
CA LEU A 96 4.76 -5.87 9.94
C LEU A 96 6.12 -6.13 9.25
N PHE A 97 6.38 -7.37 8.87
CA PHE A 97 7.69 -7.77 8.34
C PHE A 97 7.82 -7.57 6.83
N SER A 98 6.73 -7.44 6.07
CA SER A 98 6.78 -7.10 4.64
C SER A 98 7.30 -5.67 4.38
N ALA A 99 7.40 -4.83 5.41
CA ALA A 99 8.13 -3.57 5.38
C ALA A 99 9.62 -3.73 4.99
N VAL A 100 10.14 -4.96 4.92
CA VAL A 100 11.47 -5.30 4.36
C VAL A 100 11.70 -4.70 2.98
N THR A 101 10.65 -4.47 2.20
CA THR A 101 10.71 -3.80 0.89
C THR A 101 11.39 -2.43 0.97
N GLN A 102 11.15 -1.69 2.05
CA GLN A 102 11.73 -0.37 2.28
C GLN A 102 13.17 -0.43 2.81
N VAL A 103 13.65 -1.58 3.25
CA VAL A 103 15.07 -1.84 3.56
C VAL A 103 15.82 -2.26 2.29
N LEU A 104 15.18 -3.06 1.43
CA LEU A 104 15.76 -3.56 0.17
C LEU A 104 16.10 -2.43 -0.80
N VAL A 105 15.23 -1.42 -0.94
CA VAL A 105 15.41 -0.33 -1.91
C VAL A 105 16.68 0.50 -1.65
N PRO A 106 16.91 1.08 -0.47
CA PRO A 106 18.14 1.81 -0.19
C PRO A 106 19.37 0.89 -0.17
N PHE A 107 19.22 -0.38 0.20
CA PHE A 107 20.33 -1.33 0.15
C PHE A 107 20.78 -1.63 -1.29
N ALA A 108 19.84 -1.75 -2.23
CA ALA A 108 20.18 -1.90 -3.65
C ALA A 108 20.90 -0.67 -4.21
N ALA A 109 20.47 0.53 -3.82
CA ALA A 109 21.15 1.78 -4.19
C ALA A 109 22.57 1.87 -3.63
N LEU A 110 22.79 1.33 -2.42
CA LEU A 110 24.11 1.30 -1.77
C LEU A 110 25.06 0.34 -2.50
N MET A 111 24.57 -0.81 -2.97
CA MET A 111 25.37 -1.82 -3.67
C MET A 111 25.66 -1.47 -5.12
N ALA A 112 24.88 -0.59 -5.72
CA ALA A 112 25.02 -0.21 -7.12
C ALA A 112 26.21 0.76 -7.33
N PRO A 113 26.93 0.67 -8.46
CA PRO A 113 27.90 1.69 -8.88
C PRO A 113 27.26 3.08 -8.88
N VAL A 114 28.06 4.12 -8.66
CA VAL A 114 27.59 5.51 -8.53
C VAL A 114 26.72 5.95 -9.71
N ASN A 115 27.09 5.55 -10.91
CA ASN A 115 26.36 5.84 -12.18
C ASN A 115 25.13 4.97 -12.40
N ALA A 116 24.91 3.92 -11.60
CA ALA A 116 23.80 2.97 -11.74
C ALA A 116 22.79 2.99 -10.59
N LYS A 117 23.01 3.83 -9.55
CA LYS A 117 22.12 3.89 -8.36
C LYS A 117 20.67 4.14 -8.71
N GLY A 118 20.39 5.11 -9.59
CA GLY A 118 19.02 5.41 -10.03
C GLY A 118 18.38 4.24 -10.75
N ARG A 119 19.13 3.53 -11.59
CA ARG A 119 18.65 2.33 -12.29
C ARG A 119 18.32 1.20 -11.32
N ALA A 120 19.16 0.97 -10.31
CA ALA A 120 18.93 -0.06 -9.29
C ALA A 120 17.64 0.23 -8.50
N VAL A 121 17.45 1.47 -8.03
CA VAL A 121 16.21 1.90 -7.36
C VAL A 121 15.00 1.73 -8.28
N GLY A 122 15.09 2.18 -9.54
CA GLY A 122 14.03 2.04 -10.53
C GLY A 122 13.60 0.59 -10.74
N MET A 123 14.55 -0.34 -10.84
CA MET A 123 14.26 -1.78 -10.97
C MET A 123 13.50 -2.33 -9.75
N LEU A 124 13.88 -1.94 -8.53
CA LEU A 124 13.18 -2.39 -7.33
C LEU A 124 11.78 -1.78 -7.22
N MET A 125 11.64 -0.50 -7.58
CA MET A 125 10.34 0.16 -7.62
C MET A 125 9.41 -0.46 -8.67
N SER A 126 9.93 -0.85 -9.84
CA SER A 126 9.17 -1.62 -10.83
C SER A 126 8.74 -2.98 -10.26
N GLY A 127 9.62 -3.68 -9.56
CA GLY A 127 9.28 -4.92 -8.88
C GLY A 127 8.18 -4.74 -7.83
N LEU A 128 8.25 -3.66 -7.04
CA LEU A 128 7.23 -3.30 -6.06
C LEU A 128 5.88 -3.07 -6.73
N LEU A 129 5.83 -2.25 -7.78
CA LEU A 129 4.59 -1.97 -8.52
C LEU A 129 4.01 -3.24 -9.14
N ILE A 130 4.84 -4.04 -9.81
CA ILE A 130 4.42 -5.34 -10.38
C ILE A 130 3.88 -6.26 -9.27
N GLY A 131 4.52 -6.29 -8.09
CA GLY A 131 4.05 -7.08 -6.95
C GLY A 131 2.67 -6.65 -6.47
N ILE A 132 2.41 -5.34 -6.38
CA ILE A 132 1.08 -4.81 -6.00
C ILE A 132 0.01 -5.20 -7.04
N LEU A 133 0.34 -5.06 -8.33
CA LEU A 133 -0.59 -5.34 -9.43
C LEU A 133 -0.90 -6.83 -9.54
N LEU A 134 0.16 -7.64 -9.64
CA LEU A 134 0.02 -9.08 -9.83
C LEU A 134 -0.40 -9.80 -8.55
N GLY A 135 -0.16 -9.23 -7.38
CA GLY A 135 -0.51 -9.85 -6.10
C GLY A 135 -1.98 -10.27 -6.06
N ARG A 136 -2.89 -9.38 -6.43
CA ARG A 136 -4.34 -9.67 -6.50
C ARG A 136 -4.68 -10.69 -7.57
N THR A 137 -4.12 -10.53 -8.76
CA THR A 137 -4.38 -11.43 -9.91
C THR A 137 -3.88 -12.86 -9.63
N VAL A 138 -2.65 -12.98 -9.12
CA VAL A 138 -2.06 -14.29 -8.77
C VAL A 138 -2.82 -14.92 -7.59
N SER A 139 -3.22 -14.14 -6.60
CA SER A 139 -4.00 -14.62 -5.46
C SER A 139 -5.35 -15.16 -5.92
N GLY A 140 -6.11 -14.41 -6.71
CA GLY A 140 -7.37 -14.88 -7.26
C GLY A 140 -7.22 -16.13 -8.16
N GLY A 141 -6.16 -16.18 -8.98
CA GLY A 141 -5.88 -17.34 -9.82
C GLY A 141 -5.47 -18.59 -9.03
N LEU A 142 -4.65 -18.46 -7.98
CA LEU A 142 -4.25 -19.59 -7.16
C LEU A 142 -5.40 -20.14 -6.31
N SER A 143 -6.29 -19.30 -5.82
CA SER A 143 -7.45 -19.73 -5.01
C SER A 143 -8.40 -20.63 -5.80
N SER A 144 -8.50 -20.44 -7.13
CA SER A 144 -9.32 -21.31 -8.00
C SER A 144 -8.84 -22.77 -8.07
N LEU A 145 -7.62 -23.07 -7.56
CA LEU A 145 -7.12 -24.45 -7.45
C LEU A 145 -7.75 -25.25 -6.28
N GLY A 146 -8.65 -24.65 -5.51
CA GLY A 146 -9.46 -25.34 -4.53
C GLY A 146 -9.62 -24.65 -3.17
N SER A 147 -8.70 -23.76 -2.77
CA SER A 147 -8.82 -23.08 -1.49
C SER A 147 -8.01 -21.77 -1.45
N TRP A 148 -8.56 -20.77 -0.82
CA TRP A 148 -7.84 -19.52 -0.53
C TRP A 148 -6.53 -19.72 0.26
N ARG A 149 -6.42 -20.82 1.03
CA ARG A 149 -5.23 -21.18 1.82
C ARG A 149 -4.02 -21.47 0.95
N ILE A 150 -4.21 -22.00 -0.27
CA ILE A 150 -3.15 -22.33 -1.21
C ILE A 150 -2.29 -21.10 -1.51
N VAL A 151 -2.92 -19.93 -1.63
CA VAL A 151 -2.23 -18.67 -1.88
C VAL A 151 -1.17 -18.39 -0.83
N TYR A 152 -1.50 -18.59 0.45
CA TYR A 152 -0.60 -18.35 1.56
C TYR A 152 0.57 -19.34 1.61
N PHE A 153 0.31 -20.62 1.33
CA PHE A 153 1.37 -21.64 1.29
C PHE A 153 2.35 -21.40 0.13
N VAL A 154 1.84 -21.11 -1.07
CA VAL A 154 2.67 -20.80 -2.24
C VAL A 154 3.49 -19.54 -1.99
N ALA A 155 2.88 -18.49 -1.47
CA ALA A 155 3.57 -17.24 -1.15
C ALA A 155 4.66 -17.43 -0.09
N ALA A 156 4.39 -18.22 0.95
CA ALA A 156 5.39 -18.54 1.98
C ALA A 156 6.57 -19.30 1.37
N ALA A 157 6.32 -20.30 0.55
CA ALA A 157 7.37 -21.08 -0.12
C ALA A 157 8.25 -20.18 -1.02
N VAL A 158 7.63 -19.30 -1.80
CA VAL A 158 8.35 -18.32 -2.64
C VAL A 158 9.20 -17.37 -1.80
N LEU A 159 8.68 -16.85 -0.69
CA LEU A 159 9.45 -15.95 0.18
C LEU A 159 10.60 -16.65 0.89
N ILE A 160 10.43 -17.91 1.32
CA ILE A 160 11.50 -18.71 1.92
C ILE A 160 12.60 -18.96 0.88
N LEU A 161 12.24 -19.37 -0.35
CA LEU A 161 13.20 -19.55 -1.44
C LEU A 161 13.99 -18.27 -1.71
N LEU A 162 13.30 -17.14 -1.83
CA LEU A 162 13.92 -15.83 -2.06
C LEU A 162 14.80 -15.40 -0.88
N ALA A 163 14.39 -15.68 0.36
CA ALA A 163 15.21 -15.40 1.55
C ALA A 163 16.52 -16.18 1.53
N VAL A 164 16.46 -17.48 1.20
CA VAL A 164 17.65 -18.33 1.06
C VAL A 164 18.56 -17.84 -0.08
N MET A 165 17.99 -17.48 -1.22
CA MET A 165 18.76 -16.92 -2.34
C MET A 165 19.45 -15.61 -1.95
N LEU A 166 18.76 -14.72 -1.26
CA LEU A 166 19.33 -13.45 -0.79
C LEU A 166 20.40 -13.68 0.30
N TRP A 167 20.20 -14.64 1.19
CA TRP A 167 21.22 -15.02 2.17
C TRP A 167 22.55 -15.44 1.51
N ARG A 168 22.48 -16.15 0.40
CA ARG A 168 23.65 -16.64 -0.34
C ARG A 168 24.29 -15.56 -1.23
N SER A 169 23.50 -14.63 -1.76
CA SER A 169 23.95 -13.68 -2.80
C SER A 169 24.27 -12.28 -2.27
N LEU A 170 23.70 -11.86 -1.12
CA LEU A 170 23.95 -10.52 -0.60
C LEU A 170 25.25 -10.48 0.21
N PRO A 171 26.07 -9.43 0.03
CA PRO A 171 27.24 -9.21 0.89
C PRO A 171 26.80 -8.80 2.29
N THR A 172 27.65 -9.07 3.26
CA THR A 172 27.51 -8.53 4.62
C THR A 172 27.79 -7.03 4.59
N HIS A 173 26.86 -6.24 5.07
CA HIS A 173 27.04 -4.79 5.18
C HIS A 173 26.48 -4.31 6.52
N ARG A 174 27.36 -3.75 7.34
CA ARG A 174 26.98 -3.14 8.62
C ARG A 174 27.10 -1.63 8.49
N SER A 175 26.05 -0.91 8.88
CA SER A 175 26.12 0.54 8.96
C SER A 175 26.97 0.97 10.15
N GLU A 176 27.80 1.98 9.97
CA GLU A 176 28.63 2.57 11.05
C GLU A 176 27.88 3.67 11.83
N THR A 177 26.59 3.84 11.57
CA THR A 177 25.80 4.93 12.15
C THR A 177 25.63 4.74 13.66
N ARG A 178 26.13 5.68 14.46
CA ARG A 178 26.03 5.69 15.94
C ARG A 178 24.73 6.32 16.47
N ILE A 179 23.70 6.49 15.63
CA ILE A 179 22.46 7.15 16.05
C ILE A 179 21.69 6.24 17.01
N ILE A 180 21.27 6.79 18.14
CA ILE A 180 20.45 6.10 19.12
C ILE A 180 19.05 5.89 18.52
N TYR A 181 18.57 4.65 18.53
CA TYR A 181 17.29 4.24 17.90
C TYR A 181 16.09 5.08 18.37
N ASN A 182 16.01 5.37 19.69
CA ASN A 182 14.93 6.19 20.25
C ASN A 182 14.97 7.65 19.74
N GLU A 183 16.16 8.18 19.49
CA GLU A 183 16.33 9.52 18.90
C GLU A 183 15.85 9.54 17.45
N LEU A 184 16.06 8.45 16.72
CA LEU A 184 15.63 8.33 15.34
C LEU A 184 14.09 8.37 15.27
N ILE A 185 13.38 7.56 16.07
CA ILE A 185 11.92 7.56 16.14
C ILE A 185 11.40 8.91 16.66
N GLY A 186 11.98 9.43 17.73
CA GLY A 186 11.61 10.73 18.29
C GLY A 186 11.79 11.87 17.27
N SER A 187 12.77 11.76 16.38
CA SER A 187 12.99 12.75 15.32
C SER A 187 11.89 12.76 14.28
N VAL A 188 11.32 11.58 13.92
CA VAL A 188 10.16 11.50 12.99
C VAL A 188 8.97 12.22 13.60
N VAL A 189 8.65 11.97 14.86
CA VAL A 189 7.56 12.66 15.58
C VAL A 189 7.81 14.17 15.65
N ARG A 190 9.05 14.60 15.91
CA ARG A 190 9.42 16.03 15.94
C ARG A 190 9.20 16.71 14.61
N LEU A 191 9.47 16.02 13.47
CA LEU A 191 9.25 16.58 12.13
C LEU A 191 7.76 16.91 11.89
N PHE A 192 6.82 16.16 12.45
CA PHE A 192 5.40 16.54 12.37
C PHE A 192 5.08 17.84 13.15
N LYS A 193 5.87 18.21 14.17
CA LYS A 193 5.68 19.46 14.89
C LYS A 193 6.31 20.64 14.15
N THR A 194 7.48 20.42 13.53
CA THR A 194 8.29 21.49 12.91
C THR A 194 7.93 21.73 11.43
N GLU A 195 7.49 20.71 10.67
CA GLU A 195 7.34 20.77 9.23
C GLU A 195 5.86 20.83 8.79
N PRO A 196 5.30 22.03 8.53
CA PRO A 196 3.89 22.14 8.11
C PRO A 196 3.61 21.48 6.77
N ILE A 197 4.59 21.47 5.84
CA ILE A 197 4.45 20.80 4.54
C ILE A 197 4.28 19.28 4.75
N LEU A 198 5.05 18.66 5.66
CA LEU A 198 4.90 17.25 5.98
C LEU A 198 3.50 16.93 6.47
N ARG A 199 2.94 17.73 7.42
CA ARG A 199 1.58 17.54 7.93
C ARG A 199 0.52 17.62 6.84
N GLN A 200 0.61 18.64 5.98
CA GLN A 200 -0.35 18.83 4.89
C GLN A 200 -0.32 17.68 3.89
N ARG A 201 0.89 17.29 3.46
CA ARG A 201 1.07 16.21 2.48
C ARG A 201 0.73 14.85 3.06
N ALA A 202 1.05 14.60 4.32
CA ALA A 202 0.68 13.37 5.02
C ALA A 202 -0.85 13.25 5.17
N LEU A 203 -1.56 14.34 5.50
CA LEU A 203 -3.02 14.32 5.56
C LEU A 203 -3.66 14.07 4.19
N LEU A 204 -3.16 14.70 3.12
CA LEU A 204 -3.63 14.41 1.75
C LEU A 204 -3.34 12.96 1.34
N GLY A 205 -2.19 12.44 1.73
CA GLY A 205 -1.84 11.03 1.52
C GLY A 205 -2.77 10.09 2.29
N PHE A 206 -3.06 10.40 3.55
CA PHE A 206 -4.02 9.69 4.39
C PHE A 206 -5.39 9.60 3.72
N LEU A 207 -5.97 10.75 3.33
CA LEU A 207 -7.28 10.81 2.67
C LEU A 207 -7.30 10.06 1.33
N SER A 208 -6.22 10.17 0.54
CA SER A 208 -6.08 9.42 -0.70
C SER A 208 -6.10 7.91 -0.47
N PHE A 209 -5.40 7.43 0.55
CA PHE A 209 -5.38 5.99 0.84
C PHE A 209 -6.67 5.51 1.53
N VAL A 210 -7.37 6.37 2.26
CA VAL A 210 -8.75 6.10 2.71
C VAL A 210 -9.63 5.83 1.50
N LEU A 211 -9.63 6.72 0.49
CA LEU A 211 -10.43 6.55 -0.74
C LEU A 211 -10.09 5.28 -1.51
N PHE A 212 -8.81 4.99 -1.65
CA PHE A 212 -8.33 3.75 -2.27
C PHE A 212 -8.84 2.50 -1.52
N ALA A 213 -8.73 2.49 -0.19
CA ALA A 213 -9.15 1.37 0.64
C ALA A 213 -10.68 1.23 0.69
N LEU A 214 -11.43 2.36 0.67
CA LEU A 214 -12.90 2.35 0.58
C LEU A 214 -13.40 1.62 -0.67
N PHE A 215 -12.66 1.68 -1.78
CA PHE A 215 -12.99 0.95 -3.00
C PHE A 215 -12.50 -0.50 -2.97
N TRP A 216 -11.19 -0.70 -2.73
CA TRP A 216 -10.55 -2.01 -2.93
C TRP A 216 -10.95 -3.06 -1.90
N THR A 217 -11.31 -2.66 -0.67
CA THR A 217 -11.69 -3.62 0.38
C THR A 217 -13.03 -4.30 0.10
N PRO A 218 -14.13 -3.59 -0.21
CA PRO A 218 -15.43 -4.21 -0.44
C PRO A 218 -15.63 -4.71 -1.88
N LEU A 219 -14.69 -4.48 -2.79
CA LEU A 219 -14.83 -4.87 -4.20
C LEU A 219 -15.12 -6.37 -4.36
N ALA A 220 -14.45 -7.22 -3.58
CA ALA A 220 -14.69 -8.66 -3.62
C ALA A 220 -16.13 -8.99 -3.22
N PHE A 221 -16.68 -8.32 -2.20
CA PHE A 221 -18.07 -8.53 -1.76
C PHE A 221 -19.08 -8.08 -2.81
N LEU A 222 -18.80 -6.97 -3.53
CA LEU A 222 -19.68 -6.52 -4.62
C LEU A 222 -19.67 -7.51 -5.78
N LEU A 223 -18.49 -7.98 -6.17
CA LEU A 223 -18.35 -8.80 -7.39
C LEU A 223 -18.70 -10.28 -7.18
N SER A 224 -18.67 -10.79 -5.95
CA SER A 224 -19.10 -12.15 -5.62
C SER A 224 -20.63 -12.30 -5.56
N GLN A 225 -21.36 -11.20 -5.37
CA GLN A 225 -22.82 -11.19 -5.24
C GLN A 225 -23.51 -10.88 -6.59
N PRO A 226 -24.83 -11.19 -6.73
CA PRO A 226 -25.59 -10.73 -7.90
C PRO A 226 -25.51 -9.20 -8.08
N PRO A 227 -25.44 -8.71 -9.32
CA PRO A 227 -25.63 -9.44 -10.60
C PRO A 227 -24.35 -10.09 -11.14
N TYR A 228 -23.19 -9.89 -10.53
CA TYR A 228 -21.89 -10.28 -11.09
C TYR A 228 -21.56 -11.76 -10.87
N GLN A 229 -21.62 -12.23 -9.63
CA GLN A 229 -21.28 -13.60 -9.22
C GLN A 229 -19.93 -14.09 -9.77
N TYR A 230 -18.91 -13.21 -9.74
CA TYR A 230 -17.59 -13.52 -10.28
C TYR A 230 -16.77 -14.36 -9.31
N SER A 231 -15.96 -15.27 -9.87
CA SER A 231 -14.96 -16.01 -9.13
C SER A 231 -13.80 -15.12 -8.68
N GLU A 232 -13.05 -15.57 -7.67
CA GLU A 232 -11.87 -14.86 -7.14
C GLU A 232 -10.83 -14.58 -8.24
N ALA A 233 -10.70 -15.50 -9.22
CA ALA A 233 -9.81 -15.32 -10.36
C ALA A 233 -10.20 -14.10 -11.19
N VAL A 234 -11.51 -13.91 -11.48
CA VAL A 234 -12.01 -12.75 -12.21
C VAL A 234 -11.89 -11.49 -11.37
N ILE A 235 -12.21 -11.56 -10.08
CA ILE A 235 -12.06 -10.43 -9.13
C ILE A 235 -10.59 -10.00 -9.07
N GLY A 236 -9.66 -10.96 -9.03
CA GLY A 236 -8.22 -10.70 -9.03
C GLY A 236 -7.73 -9.93 -10.28
N LEU A 237 -8.39 -10.10 -11.43
CA LEU A 237 -8.04 -9.38 -12.68
C LEU A 237 -8.25 -7.86 -12.56
N PHE A 238 -9.15 -7.40 -11.67
CA PHE A 238 -9.27 -5.97 -11.38
C PHE A 238 -7.96 -5.35 -10.86
N GLY A 239 -7.07 -6.17 -10.27
CA GLY A 239 -5.72 -5.72 -9.92
C GLY A 239 -4.94 -5.14 -11.09
N LEU A 240 -5.22 -5.57 -12.33
CA LEU A 240 -4.61 -5.04 -13.55
C LEU A 240 -4.99 -3.57 -13.84
N ALA A 241 -6.11 -3.09 -13.30
CA ALA A 241 -6.48 -1.67 -13.39
C ALA A 241 -5.39 -0.76 -12.79
N GLY A 242 -4.64 -1.25 -11.81
CA GLY A 242 -3.49 -0.55 -11.23
C GLY A 242 -2.36 -0.24 -12.22
N ILE A 243 -2.36 -0.82 -13.45
CA ILE A 243 -1.46 -0.41 -14.55
C ILE A 243 -1.66 1.07 -14.85
N ALA A 244 -2.90 1.57 -14.80
CA ALA A 244 -3.20 2.99 -14.97
C ALA A 244 -2.48 3.84 -13.90
N GLY A 245 -2.45 3.38 -12.63
CA GLY A 245 -1.69 4.02 -11.56
C GLY A 245 -0.19 4.06 -11.84
N ALA A 246 0.39 2.97 -12.35
CA ALA A 246 1.81 2.92 -12.72
C ALA A 246 2.16 3.92 -13.84
N LEU A 247 1.28 4.06 -14.84
CA LEU A 247 1.43 5.07 -15.90
C LEU A 247 1.31 6.50 -15.35
N ALA A 248 0.37 6.71 -14.41
CA ALA A 248 0.18 7.98 -13.74
C ALA A 248 1.42 8.41 -12.93
N ALA A 249 2.13 7.46 -12.30
CA ALA A 249 3.35 7.74 -11.55
C ALA A 249 4.42 8.41 -12.41
N ASN A 250 4.61 7.94 -13.65
CA ASN A 250 5.55 8.55 -14.59
C ASN A 250 5.13 9.97 -15.01
N TRP A 251 3.83 10.20 -15.19
CA TRP A 251 3.30 11.53 -15.50
C TRP A 251 3.44 12.48 -14.31
N ALA A 252 3.10 12.02 -13.11
CA ALA A 252 3.28 12.75 -11.86
C ALA A 252 4.74 13.17 -11.63
N GLY A 253 5.69 12.25 -11.85
CA GLY A 253 7.12 12.52 -11.76
C GLY A 253 7.52 13.68 -12.68
N ARG A 254 7.15 13.61 -13.95
CA ARG A 254 7.44 14.68 -14.93
C ARG A 254 6.81 16.03 -14.56
N MET A 255 5.59 16.04 -14.01
CA MET A 255 4.96 17.28 -13.52
C MET A 255 5.72 17.85 -12.33
N THR A 256 6.13 16.99 -11.41
CA THR A 256 6.91 17.37 -10.21
C THR A 256 8.27 17.94 -10.59
N ASP A 257 8.97 17.34 -11.56
CA ASP A 257 10.27 17.81 -12.07
C ASP A 257 10.16 19.17 -12.77
N ARG A 258 9.02 19.44 -13.42
CA ARG A 258 8.71 20.73 -14.05
C ARG A 258 8.18 21.78 -13.08
N GLY A 259 8.19 21.54 -11.78
CA GLY A 259 7.66 22.46 -10.76
C GLY A 259 6.12 22.53 -10.68
N LYS A 260 5.40 21.70 -11.45
CA LYS A 260 3.93 21.68 -11.53
C LYS A 260 3.27 20.79 -10.46
N ASN A 261 3.87 20.74 -9.28
CA ASN A 261 3.39 19.87 -8.19
C ASN A 261 2.02 20.29 -7.65
N ARG A 262 1.72 21.58 -7.76
CA ARG A 262 0.43 22.17 -7.36
C ARG A 262 -0.68 21.71 -8.29
N GLU A 263 -0.48 21.83 -9.59
CA GLU A 263 -1.44 21.41 -10.62
C GLU A 263 -1.69 19.89 -10.51
N ALA A 264 -0.61 19.10 -10.35
CA ALA A 264 -0.73 17.67 -10.12
C ALA A 264 -1.61 17.34 -8.91
N THR A 265 -1.44 18.07 -7.79
CA THR A 265 -2.24 17.88 -6.59
C THR A 265 -3.72 18.22 -6.85
N LEU A 266 -4.02 19.36 -7.50
CA LEU A 266 -5.40 19.76 -7.79
C LEU A 266 -6.10 18.81 -8.76
N ILE A 267 -5.41 18.41 -9.84
CA ILE A 267 -5.94 17.45 -10.81
C ILE A 267 -6.25 16.11 -10.10
N SER A 268 -5.35 15.63 -9.25
CA SER A 268 -5.58 14.39 -8.51
C SER A 268 -6.82 14.47 -7.61
N LEU A 269 -7.00 15.57 -6.88
CA LEU A 269 -8.13 15.73 -5.96
C LEU A 269 -9.46 15.80 -6.72
N VAL A 270 -9.50 16.48 -7.87
CA VAL A 270 -10.68 16.53 -8.73
C VAL A 270 -10.97 15.12 -9.29
N LEU A 271 -9.95 14.43 -9.80
CA LEU A 271 -10.12 13.07 -10.34
C LEU A 271 -10.55 12.07 -9.26
N LEU A 272 -10.05 12.19 -8.02
CA LEU A 272 -10.48 11.37 -6.89
C LEU A 272 -11.97 11.55 -6.60
N LEU A 273 -12.51 12.77 -6.73
CA LEU A 273 -13.94 13.02 -6.58
C LEU A 273 -14.73 12.49 -7.79
N VAL A 274 -14.28 12.78 -9.01
CA VAL A 274 -14.96 12.39 -10.26
C VAL A 274 -15.02 10.87 -10.39
N ALA A 275 -14.03 10.11 -9.90
CA ALA A 275 -14.01 8.65 -9.95
C ALA A 275 -15.25 8.02 -9.29
N TRP A 276 -15.84 8.66 -8.27
CA TRP A 276 -17.00 8.12 -7.57
C TRP A 276 -18.30 8.20 -8.39
N LEU A 277 -18.36 9.00 -9.47
CA LEU A 277 -19.51 9.07 -10.37
C LEU A 277 -19.70 7.71 -11.11
N PRO A 278 -18.73 7.23 -11.89
CA PRO A 278 -18.86 5.92 -12.51
C PRO A 278 -18.84 4.77 -11.48
N LEU A 279 -18.13 4.87 -10.36
CA LEU A 279 -18.18 3.88 -9.29
C LEU A 279 -19.58 3.75 -8.69
N GLY A 280 -20.37 4.82 -8.62
CA GLY A 280 -21.76 4.78 -8.18
C GLY A 280 -22.64 3.90 -9.09
N LEU A 281 -22.36 3.84 -10.39
CA LEU A 281 -23.04 2.97 -11.34
C LEU A 281 -22.48 1.53 -11.33
N GLY A 282 -21.44 1.27 -10.55
CA GLY A 282 -20.73 -0.01 -10.49
C GLY A 282 -21.55 -1.19 -9.97
N LYS A 283 -22.72 -0.95 -9.38
CA LYS A 283 -23.68 -2.04 -9.02
C LYS A 283 -24.26 -2.75 -10.23
N THR A 284 -24.46 -2.04 -11.34
CA THR A 284 -25.20 -2.50 -12.51
C THR A 284 -24.39 -2.45 -13.80
N SER A 285 -23.30 -1.73 -13.83
CA SER A 285 -22.46 -1.52 -15.01
C SER A 285 -21.00 -1.86 -14.74
N LEU A 286 -20.57 -2.99 -15.29
CA LEU A 286 -19.16 -3.39 -15.25
C LEU A 286 -18.23 -2.36 -15.92
N ALA A 287 -18.67 -1.79 -17.05
CA ALA A 287 -17.89 -0.76 -17.76
C ALA A 287 -17.69 0.48 -16.90
N ALA A 288 -18.74 0.94 -16.21
CA ALA A 288 -18.64 2.08 -15.29
C ALA A 288 -17.69 1.75 -14.11
N LEU A 289 -17.78 0.53 -13.56
CA LEU A 289 -16.88 0.08 -12.49
C LEU A 289 -15.41 0.10 -12.95
N ILE A 290 -15.11 -0.43 -14.14
CA ILE A 290 -13.75 -0.44 -14.73
C ILE A 290 -13.25 0.99 -14.96
N ILE A 291 -14.06 1.88 -15.52
CA ILE A 291 -13.67 3.29 -15.71
C ILE A 291 -13.40 3.94 -14.37
N GLY A 292 -14.27 3.71 -13.38
CA GLY A 292 -14.12 4.28 -12.05
C GLY A 292 -12.85 3.85 -11.34
N VAL A 293 -12.50 2.56 -11.38
CA VAL A 293 -11.27 2.07 -10.74
C VAL A 293 -10.01 2.59 -11.44
N ILE A 294 -10.01 2.67 -12.77
CA ILE A 294 -8.89 3.23 -13.54
C ILE A 294 -8.66 4.70 -13.14
N VAL A 295 -9.71 5.50 -13.07
CA VAL A 295 -9.61 6.91 -12.68
C VAL A 295 -9.18 7.06 -11.22
N LEU A 296 -9.72 6.22 -10.32
CA LEU A 296 -9.37 6.22 -8.90
C LEU A 296 -7.88 5.88 -8.69
N ASP A 297 -7.39 4.80 -9.30
CA ASP A 297 -6.00 4.36 -9.15
C ASP A 297 -5.03 5.38 -9.75
N LEU A 298 -5.36 5.92 -10.94
CA LEU A 298 -4.60 6.99 -11.57
C LEU A 298 -4.51 8.22 -10.67
N ALA A 299 -5.63 8.67 -10.13
CA ALA A 299 -5.70 9.85 -9.28
C ALA A 299 -4.97 9.66 -7.94
N ALA A 300 -5.16 8.49 -7.30
CA ALA A 300 -4.50 8.17 -6.04
C ALA A 300 -2.97 8.12 -6.21
N GLN A 301 -2.48 7.51 -7.28
CA GLN A 301 -1.06 7.42 -7.55
C GLN A 301 -0.45 8.77 -7.94
N LEU A 302 -1.16 9.59 -8.74
CA LEU A 302 -0.75 10.94 -9.09
C LEU A 302 -0.58 11.79 -7.82
N LEU A 303 -1.54 11.73 -6.88
CA LEU A 303 -1.48 12.44 -5.61
C LEU A 303 -0.35 11.93 -4.71
N HIS A 304 -0.19 10.61 -4.63
CA HIS A 304 0.87 9.98 -3.83
C HIS A 304 2.26 10.42 -4.27
N VAL A 305 2.56 10.35 -5.58
CA VAL A 305 3.87 10.77 -6.14
C VAL A 305 4.08 12.28 -5.96
N SER A 306 3.04 13.08 -6.17
CA SER A 306 3.09 14.53 -5.95
C SER A 306 3.39 14.88 -4.49
N ASN A 307 2.73 14.21 -3.53
CA ASN A 307 2.97 14.38 -2.10
C ASN A 307 4.39 13.96 -1.72
N MET A 308 4.83 12.79 -2.18
CA MET A 308 6.18 12.28 -1.93
C MET A 308 7.24 13.25 -2.46
N GLY A 309 7.07 13.74 -3.69
CA GLY A 309 7.98 14.73 -4.28
C GLY A 309 8.07 16.03 -3.46
N ALA A 310 6.96 16.52 -2.93
CA ALA A 310 6.95 17.69 -2.06
C ALA A 310 7.64 17.43 -0.71
N VAL A 311 7.38 16.27 -0.10
CA VAL A 311 7.98 15.88 1.19
C VAL A 311 9.50 15.70 1.06
N MET A 312 9.98 15.07 -0.01
CA MET A 312 11.41 14.82 -0.23
C MET A 312 12.24 16.10 -0.49
N ARG A 313 11.58 17.21 -0.84
CA ARG A 313 12.22 18.52 -1.06
C ARG A 313 12.37 19.36 0.21
N ILE A 314 11.71 18.99 1.32
CA ILE A 314 11.79 19.75 2.59
C ILE A 314 13.24 19.83 3.08
N ASN A 315 13.91 18.69 3.22
CA ASN A 315 15.30 18.63 3.65
C ASN A 315 15.95 17.35 3.09
N PRO A 316 17.00 17.49 2.23
CA PRO A 316 17.70 16.36 1.64
C PRO A 316 18.36 15.41 2.66
N GLU A 317 18.82 15.92 3.80
CA GLU A 317 19.49 15.11 4.84
C GLU A 317 18.49 14.28 5.65
N LEU A 318 17.23 14.71 5.72
CA LEU A 318 16.18 14.07 6.50
C LEU A 318 15.24 13.19 5.67
N ARG A 319 15.56 12.94 4.40
CA ARG A 319 14.66 12.22 3.46
C ARG A 319 14.14 10.91 4.01
N ASN A 320 14.98 10.09 4.62
CA ASN A 320 14.54 8.79 5.15
C ASN A 320 13.50 8.95 6.28
N ARG A 321 13.70 9.93 7.15
CA ARG A 321 12.79 10.23 8.27
C ARG A 321 11.49 10.86 7.79
N LEU A 322 11.57 11.77 6.83
CA LEU A 322 10.40 12.38 6.17
C LEU A 322 9.57 11.33 5.43
N ASN A 323 10.23 10.42 4.71
CA ASN A 323 9.58 9.29 4.05
C ASN A 323 8.86 8.38 5.06
N SER A 324 9.57 7.96 6.11
CA SER A 324 8.98 7.10 7.15
C SER A 324 7.75 7.74 7.78
N GLY A 325 7.83 9.04 8.15
CA GLY A 325 6.70 9.78 8.72
C GLY A 325 5.52 9.86 7.75
N TYR A 326 5.75 10.28 6.51
CA TYR A 326 4.72 10.37 5.49
C TYR A 326 4.04 9.02 5.24
N MET A 327 4.84 7.97 5.02
CA MET A 327 4.33 6.62 4.71
C MET A 327 3.57 6.00 5.88
N THR A 328 4.00 6.23 7.12
CA THR A 328 3.26 5.76 8.31
C THR A 328 1.84 6.34 8.33
N VAL A 329 1.70 7.65 8.13
CA VAL A 329 0.37 8.31 8.10
C VAL A 329 -0.43 7.87 6.87
N TYR A 330 0.22 7.67 5.73
CA TYR A 330 -0.39 7.13 4.51
C TYR A 330 -1.04 5.76 4.78
N PHE A 331 -0.31 4.82 5.36
CA PHE A 331 -0.81 3.47 5.68
C PHE A 331 -1.87 3.46 6.80
N LEU A 332 -1.81 4.39 7.74
CA LEU A 332 -2.91 4.61 8.69
C LEU A 332 -4.20 5.02 7.97
N GLY A 333 -4.10 5.79 6.88
CA GLY A 333 -5.23 6.07 5.99
C GLY A 333 -5.81 4.80 5.37
N GLY A 334 -4.96 3.92 4.83
CA GLY A 334 -5.38 2.63 4.30
C GLY A 334 -6.08 1.75 5.35
N ALA A 335 -5.53 1.71 6.57
CA ALA A 335 -6.12 0.98 7.69
C ALA A 335 -7.50 1.52 8.08
N SER A 336 -7.61 2.84 8.26
CA SER A 336 -8.87 3.52 8.60
C SER A 336 -9.91 3.33 7.49
N GLY A 337 -9.48 3.48 6.22
CA GLY A 337 -10.33 3.29 5.05
C GLY A 337 -10.86 1.87 4.92
N SER A 338 -10.01 0.84 5.10
CA SER A 338 -10.44 -0.56 5.00
C SER A 338 -11.36 -0.96 6.14
N PHE A 339 -11.10 -0.49 7.38
CA PHE A 339 -12.00 -0.71 8.51
C PHE A 339 -13.37 -0.09 8.26
N ALA A 340 -13.39 1.18 7.87
CA ALA A 340 -14.63 1.88 7.53
C ALA A 340 -15.37 1.21 6.36
N ALA A 341 -14.65 0.81 5.32
CA ALA A 341 -15.22 0.18 4.13
C ALA A 341 -15.97 -1.11 4.44
N ALA A 342 -15.35 -2.02 5.19
CA ALA A 342 -15.98 -3.29 5.55
C ALA A 342 -17.22 -3.09 6.42
N THR A 343 -17.16 -2.15 7.37
CA THR A 343 -18.29 -1.79 8.24
C THR A 343 -19.42 -1.12 7.44
N ILE A 344 -19.10 -0.13 6.61
CA ILE A 344 -20.09 0.59 5.79
C ILE A 344 -20.76 -0.38 4.80
N TYR A 345 -19.97 -1.25 4.15
CA TYR A 345 -20.53 -2.23 3.22
C TYR A 345 -21.48 -3.21 3.92
N GLN A 346 -21.15 -3.67 5.12
CA GLN A 346 -21.99 -4.57 5.92
C GLN A 346 -23.40 -4.00 6.18
N TYR A 347 -23.49 -2.70 6.47
CA TYR A 347 -24.77 -2.07 6.88
C TYR A 347 -25.48 -1.30 5.77
N PHE A 348 -24.74 -0.73 4.83
CA PHE A 348 -25.27 0.19 3.81
C PHE A 348 -24.95 -0.25 2.38
N GLY A 349 -24.26 -1.39 2.20
CA GLY A 349 -23.89 -1.91 0.89
C GLY A 349 -23.00 -0.96 0.08
N TRP A 350 -23.04 -1.11 -1.24
CA TRP A 350 -22.22 -0.33 -2.16
C TRP A 350 -22.58 1.17 -2.19
N ASP A 351 -23.86 1.51 -2.01
CA ASP A 351 -24.31 2.91 -1.99
C ASP A 351 -23.70 3.67 -0.80
N GLY A 352 -23.57 3.01 0.34
CA GLY A 352 -22.86 3.55 1.50
C GLY A 352 -21.39 3.81 1.21
N ILE A 353 -20.73 2.91 0.49
CA ILE A 353 -19.32 3.08 0.06
C ILE A 353 -19.17 4.29 -0.85
N VAL A 354 -20.04 4.42 -1.86
CA VAL A 354 -20.02 5.56 -2.80
C VAL A 354 -20.24 6.88 -2.06
N THR A 355 -21.24 6.93 -1.17
CA THR A 355 -21.53 8.12 -0.37
C THR A 355 -20.33 8.52 0.50
N ALA A 356 -19.74 7.56 1.23
CA ALA A 356 -18.55 7.79 2.04
C ALA A 356 -17.37 8.26 1.19
N GLY A 357 -17.17 7.66 0.01
CA GLY A 357 -16.12 8.04 -0.92
C GLY A 357 -16.27 9.48 -1.42
N VAL A 358 -17.47 9.88 -1.82
CA VAL A 358 -17.76 11.27 -2.23
C VAL A 358 -17.47 12.25 -1.07
N LEU A 359 -17.94 11.94 0.14
CA LEU A 359 -17.72 12.81 1.31
C LEU A 359 -16.24 12.99 1.63
N VAL A 360 -15.47 11.89 1.66
CA VAL A 360 -14.02 11.95 1.92
C VAL A 360 -13.30 12.68 0.80
N ALA A 361 -13.69 12.48 -0.47
CA ALA A 361 -13.10 13.18 -1.61
C ALA A 361 -13.37 14.68 -1.57
N LEU A 362 -14.58 15.10 -1.18
CA LEU A 362 -14.92 16.51 -0.98
C LEU A 362 -14.09 17.14 0.14
N VAL A 363 -13.93 16.46 1.28
CA VAL A 363 -13.05 16.91 2.37
C VAL A 363 -11.62 17.07 1.86
N GLY A 364 -11.11 16.10 1.10
CA GLY A 364 -9.78 16.16 0.50
C GLY A 364 -9.61 17.33 -0.46
N LEU A 365 -10.62 17.60 -1.30
CA LEU A 365 -10.62 18.70 -2.27
C LEU A 365 -10.64 20.08 -1.57
N VAL A 366 -11.48 20.26 -0.55
CA VAL A 366 -11.57 21.52 0.22
C VAL A 366 -10.27 21.77 0.97
N PHE A 367 -9.76 20.76 1.67
CA PHE A 367 -8.51 20.89 2.43
C PHE A 367 -7.30 21.12 1.51
N GLY A 368 -7.15 20.32 0.46
CA GLY A 368 -6.06 20.44 -0.48
C GLY A 368 -6.11 21.72 -1.30
N GLY A 369 -7.29 22.16 -1.71
CA GLY A 369 -7.51 23.45 -2.36
C GLY A 369 -7.02 24.61 -1.48
N ARG A 370 -7.43 24.65 -0.20
CA ARG A 370 -6.98 25.68 0.76
C ARG A 370 -5.47 25.64 1.00
N ALA A 371 -4.88 24.46 1.14
CA ALA A 371 -3.45 24.30 1.34
C ALA A 371 -2.63 24.80 0.14
N VAL A 372 -3.13 24.55 -1.06
CA VAL A 372 -2.53 25.00 -2.32
C VAL A 372 -2.67 26.52 -2.49
N TYR A 373 -3.77 27.15 -2.05
CA TYR A 373 -3.96 28.60 -2.12
C TYR A 373 -3.07 29.38 -1.14
N ARG A 374 -2.91 28.88 0.11
CA ARG A 374 -2.09 29.56 1.14
C ARG A 374 -0.60 29.68 0.78
N THR A 375 -0.06 28.74 0.01
CA THR A 375 1.31 28.84 -0.51
C THR A 375 1.49 29.92 -1.59
N ARG A 376 0.40 30.52 -2.11
CA ARG A 376 0.44 31.63 -3.07
C ARG A 376 0.53 33.00 -2.40
N ALA A 377 0.07 33.10 -1.15
CA ALA A 377 0.01 34.37 -0.41
C ALA A 377 1.27 34.65 0.42
N GLY A 378 2.22 33.69 0.51
CA GLY A 378 3.43 33.81 1.30
C GLY A 378 4.75 33.76 0.48
N GLY A 379 4.69 33.81 -0.84
CA GLY A 379 5.79 33.98 -1.77
C GLY A 379 5.49 35.16 -2.71
#